data_591c808a91a8440698444dd5ad14da38
#
_entry.id   591c808a91a8440698444dd5ad14da38
#
_cell.length_a   1.000
_cell.length_b   1.000
_cell.length_c   1.000
_cell.angle_alpha   90.00
_cell.angle_beta   90.00
_cell.angle_gamma   90.00
#
_symmetry.space_group_name_H-M   'P 1'
#
loop_
_entity.id
_entity.type
_entity.pdbx_description
1 polymer ?
#
loop_
_entity_poly.entity_id
_entity_poly.type
_entity_poly.pdbx_seq_one_letter_code
_entity_poly.pdbx_strand_id
1 'polypeptide(L)'
;YCFTGDKGGNISVDYQLVVKNSVLFGEVATTFQGAPAILQGAIVKLHPRLHLSLLFRYYGKHYYATYGGAYSRNTQMNNEMGLLLNAKLFLLPKLSLNLSSDFYQIFWLKYRLDKPSRYADFSLKAEWSPARALSGIFQYKYYHLYQNFSNQYYNNIVDLPSHKLGVTLKVFGLGYFSLKTGVNFIFVKHQNGKKMSGMLLYTQLSTFMWYF
;
A
#
# COMPACT_ATOMS: atom_id res chain seq x y z
N TYR A 1 1.81 -20.80 1.67
CA TYR A 1 2.98 -21.67 1.50
C TYR A 1 4.11 -21.12 2.36
N CYS A 2 4.46 -21.82 3.43
CA CYS A 2 5.63 -21.50 4.25
C CYS A 2 6.82 -22.32 3.75
N PHE A 3 8.02 -21.80 3.95
CA PHE A 3 9.24 -22.55 3.76
C PHE A 3 9.19 -23.80 4.65
N THR A 4 9.38 -24.96 4.05
CA THR A 4 9.50 -26.25 4.76
C THR A 4 10.86 -26.83 4.41
N GLY A 5 11.77 -26.90 5.39
CA GLY A 5 13.12 -27.42 5.20
C GLY A 5 14.10 -26.80 6.19
N ASP A 6 15.27 -27.45 6.34
CA ASP A 6 16.30 -27.04 7.30
C ASP A 6 17.22 -25.94 6.74
N LYS A 7 17.27 -25.76 5.43
CA LYS A 7 18.13 -24.80 4.75
C LYS A 7 17.39 -24.08 3.63
N GLY A 8 17.45 -22.78 3.63
CA GLY A 8 16.90 -21.92 2.59
C GLY A 8 17.80 -20.73 2.35
N GLY A 9 17.74 -20.16 1.16
CA GLY A 9 18.48 -18.96 0.84
C GLY A 9 17.98 -18.33 -0.46
N ASN A 10 18.30 -17.06 -0.63
CA ASN A 10 18.00 -16.27 -1.81
C ASN A 10 19.29 -15.67 -2.36
N ILE A 11 19.35 -15.55 -3.66
CA ILE A 11 20.38 -14.78 -4.37
C ILE A 11 19.65 -13.68 -5.12
N SER A 12 20.15 -12.46 -5.03
CA SER A 12 19.61 -11.31 -5.77
C SER A 12 20.72 -10.49 -6.40
N VAL A 13 20.33 -9.77 -7.46
CA VAL A 13 21.11 -8.70 -8.09
C VAL A 13 20.20 -7.49 -8.18
N ASP A 14 20.68 -6.37 -7.70
CA ASP A 14 19.99 -5.09 -7.74
C ASP A 14 20.78 -4.06 -8.53
N TYR A 15 20.06 -3.03 -9.00
CA TYR A 15 20.68 -1.88 -9.65
C TYR A 15 19.90 -0.60 -9.36
N GLN A 16 20.61 0.51 -9.43
CA GLN A 16 20.05 1.85 -9.36
C GLN A 16 20.76 2.75 -10.35
N LEU A 17 20.02 3.38 -11.24
CA LEU A 17 20.50 4.30 -12.24
C LEU A 17 19.85 5.67 -12.06
N VAL A 18 20.66 6.71 -12.00
CA VAL A 18 20.18 8.11 -11.94
C VAL A 18 20.45 8.75 -13.29
N VAL A 19 19.38 9.10 -14.02
CA VAL A 19 19.47 9.72 -15.35
C VAL A 19 18.68 11.02 -15.32
N LYS A 20 19.38 12.15 -15.34
CA LYS A 20 18.76 13.50 -15.28
C LYS A 20 17.75 13.61 -14.10
N ASN A 21 16.47 13.74 -14.43
CA ASN A 21 15.38 13.89 -13.47
C ASN A 21 14.70 12.56 -13.11
N SER A 22 15.32 11.44 -13.43
CA SER A 22 14.75 10.11 -13.26
C SER A 22 15.69 9.21 -12.48
N VAL A 23 15.11 8.38 -11.64
CA VAL A 23 15.78 7.27 -10.95
C VAL A 23 15.10 5.98 -11.38
N LEU A 24 15.88 5.09 -11.98
CA LEU A 24 15.46 3.72 -12.30
C LEU A 24 16.12 2.79 -11.29
N PHE A 25 15.38 1.86 -10.77
CA PHE A 25 15.90 0.86 -9.84
C PHE A 25 15.20 -0.48 -10.05
N GLY A 26 15.87 -1.55 -9.73
CA GLY A 26 15.29 -2.86 -9.83
C GLY A 26 16.12 -3.91 -9.11
N GLU A 27 15.47 -5.04 -8.84
CA GLU A 27 16.04 -6.21 -8.23
C GLU A 27 15.46 -7.45 -8.90
N VAL A 28 16.32 -8.40 -9.22
CA VAL A 28 15.94 -9.76 -9.64
C VAL A 28 16.52 -10.71 -8.62
N ALA A 29 15.66 -11.53 -8.04
CA ALA A 29 16.02 -12.47 -7.02
C ALA A 29 15.50 -13.88 -7.36
N THR A 30 16.14 -14.89 -6.83
CA THR A 30 15.68 -16.27 -6.89
C THR A 30 15.99 -17.01 -5.60
N THR A 31 15.13 -17.93 -5.22
CA THR A 31 15.44 -18.87 -4.15
C THR A 31 16.42 -19.95 -4.66
N PHE A 32 17.09 -20.66 -3.78
CA PHE A 32 17.92 -21.82 -4.16
C PHE A 32 17.12 -22.93 -4.88
N GLN A 33 15.81 -22.93 -4.73
CA GLN A 33 14.90 -23.85 -5.43
C GLN A 33 14.42 -23.30 -6.80
N GLY A 34 14.95 -22.15 -7.25
CA GLY A 34 14.63 -21.57 -8.54
C GLY A 34 13.34 -20.76 -8.59
N ALA A 35 12.71 -20.40 -7.48
CA ALA A 35 11.53 -19.55 -7.49
C ALA A 35 11.92 -18.07 -7.70
N PRO A 36 11.46 -17.41 -8.78
CA PRO A 36 11.89 -16.07 -9.13
C PRO A 36 11.11 -14.96 -8.39
N ALA A 37 11.77 -13.82 -8.24
CA ALA A 37 11.16 -12.54 -7.88
C ALA A 37 11.77 -11.40 -8.71
N ILE A 38 10.94 -10.45 -9.12
CA ILE A 38 11.34 -9.28 -9.91
C ILE A 38 10.67 -8.05 -9.31
N LEU A 39 11.47 -7.04 -9.03
CA LEU A 39 11.01 -5.70 -8.66
C LEU A 39 11.65 -4.70 -9.63
N GLN A 40 10.84 -3.85 -10.24
CA GLN A 40 11.31 -2.84 -11.18
C GLN A 40 10.60 -1.52 -10.90
N GLY A 41 11.34 -0.47 -10.62
CA GLY A 41 10.79 0.84 -10.30
C GLY A 41 11.38 1.97 -11.12
N ALA A 42 10.59 3.02 -11.25
CA ALA A 42 11.00 4.28 -11.83
C ALA A 42 10.40 5.44 -11.04
N ILE A 43 11.20 6.46 -10.75
CA ILE A 43 10.75 7.73 -10.20
C ILE A 43 11.18 8.82 -11.16
N VAL A 44 10.23 9.64 -11.62
CA VAL A 44 10.47 10.67 -12.64
C VAL A 44 9.93 12.01 -12.14
N LYS A 45 10.78 13.02 -12.10
CA LYS A 45 10.38 14.41 -11.88
C LYS A 45 10.09 15.05 -13.23
N LEU A 46 8.84 14.94 -13.69
CA LEU A 46 8.42 15.55 -14.97
C LEU A 46 8.41 17.08 -14.90
N HIS A 47 8.05 17.61 -13.76
CA HIS A 47 7.99 19.05 -13.48
C HIS A 47 8.32 19.29 -11.99
N PRO A 48 8.80 20.46 -11.56
CA PRO A 48 9.00 20.76 -10.14
C PRO A 48 7.76 20.50 -9.27
N ARG A 49 6.57 20.58 -9.86
CA ARG A 49 5.29 20.33 -9.19
C ARG A 49 4.69 18.96 -9.47
N LEU A 50 5.29 18.12 -10.33
CA LEU A 50 4.75 16.82 -10.71
C LEU A 50 5.83 15.74 -10.66
N HIS A 51 5.69 14.84 -9.71
CA HIS A 51 6.52 13.64 -9.60
C HIS A 51 5.66 12.42 -9.88
N LEU A 52 6.15 11.56 -10.75
CA LEU A 52 5.54 10.26 -11.05
C LEU A 52 6.43 9.15 -10.50
N SER A 53 5.82 8.07 -10.04
CA SER A 53 6.52 6.83 -9.74
C SER A 53 5.72 5.64 -10.22
N LEU A 54 6.45 4.62 -10.66
CA LEU A 54 5.94 3.35 -11.14
C LEU A 54 6.74 2.26 -10.44
N LEU A 55 6.06 1.21 -10.02
CA LEU A 55 6.67 0.02 -9.45
C LEU A 55 5.96 -1.22 -9.98
N PHE A 56 6.68 -1.99 -10.80
CA PHE A 56 6.28 -3.33 -11.20
C PHE A 56 6.87 -4.34 -10.22
N ARG A 57 6.09 -5.37 -9.86
CA ARG A 57 6.52 -6.45 -8.99
C ARG A 57 5.97 -7.78 -9.49
N TYR A 58 6.80 -8.80 -9.40
CA TYR A 58 6.45 -10.18 -9.63
C TYR A 58 7.11 -11.06 -8.58
N TYR A 59 6.34 -11.86 -7.90
CA TYR A 59 6.82 -12.83 -6.91
C TYR A 59 6.24 -14.20 -7.25
N GLY A 60 7.11 -15.13 -7.60
CA GLY A 60 6.75 -16.50 -7.90
C GLY A 60 5.99 -17.16 -6.76
N LYS A 61 5.17 -18.15 -7.08
CA LYS A 61 4.33 -18.87 -6.11
C LYS A 61 5.10 -19.43 -4.91
N HIS A 62 6.31 -19.94 -5.17
CA HIS A 62 7.18 -20.57 -4.16
C HIS A 62 8.33 -19.66 -3.71
N TYR A 63 8.34 -18.40 -4.15
CA TYR A 63 9.32 -17.45 -3.68
C TYR A 63 9.12 -17.20 -2.18
N TYR A 64 10.21 -17.15 -1.45
CA TYR A 64 10.21 -16.89 -0.02
C TYR A 64 11.46 -16.11 0.37
N ALA A 65 11.29 -15.01 1.09
CA ALA A 65 12.37 -14.21 1.63
C ALA A 65 12.09 -13.90 3.10
N THR A 66 12.86 -14.48 3.99
CA THR A 66 12.71 -14.35 5.45
C THR A 66 12.90 -12.90 5.91
N TYR A 67 13.86 -12.20 5.31
CA TYR A 67 14.24 -10.84 5.67
C TYR A 67 13.92 -9.82 4.58
N GLY A 68 13.11 -10.20 3.61
CA GLY A 68 12.73 -9.31 2.53
C GLY A 68 11.78 -8.22 2.99
N GLY A 69 12.06 -6.97 2.60
CA GLY A 69 11.23 -5.79 2.89
C GLY A 69 10.60 -5.15 1.65
N ALA A 70 10.59 -5.85 0.51
CA ALA A 70 10.03 -5.32 -0.72
C ALA A 70 8.51 -5.14 -0.65
N TYR A 71 7.99 -4.19 -1.40
CA TYR A 71 6.56 -3.89 -1.41
C TYR A 71 5.73 -5.07 -1.93
N SER A 72 4.82 -5.57 -1.13
CA SER A 72 3.85 -6.62 -1.47
C SER A 72 2.49 -6.32 -0.84
N ARG A 73 1.43 -6.79 -1.46
CA ARG A 73 0.06 -6.78 -0.90
C ARG A 73 -0.23 -8.05 -0.10
N ASN A 74 0.52 -9.11 -0.35
CA ASN A 74 0.48 -10.30 0.48
C ASN A 74 1.29 -10.08 1.76
N THR A 75 0.94 -10.81 2.80
CA THR A 75 1.69 -10.84 4.07
C THR A 75 3.13 -11.37 3.84
N GLN A 76 3.28 -12.28 2.87
CA GLN A 76 4.56 -12.78 2.41
C GLN A 76 4.76 -12.35 0.96
N MET A 77 6.00 -12.08 0.57
CA MET A 77 6.36 -11.71 -0.81
C MET A 77 6.36 -12.95 -1.71
N ASN A 78 5.19 -13.44 -2.04
CA ASN A 78 5.02 -14.58 -2.96
C ASN A 78 3.67 -14.49 -3.67
N ASN A 79 3.53 -15.27 -4.75
CA ASN A 79 2.26 -15.50 -5.43
C ASN A 79 1.55 -14.20 -5.85
N GLU A 80 2.32 -13.21 -6.30
CA GLU A 80 1.77 -11.88 -6.64
C GLU A 80 2.47 -11.29 -7.85
N MET A 81 1.70 -10.64 -8.72
CA MET A 81 2.19 -9.70 -9.73
C MET A 81 1.39 -8.41 -9.62
N GLY A 82 2.05 -7.27 -9.71
CA GLY A 82 1.36 -6.00 -9.61
C GLY A 82 2.10 -4.83 -10.23
N LEU A 83 1.33 -3.79 -10.49
CA LEU A 83 1.80 -2.51 -11.00
C LEU A 83 1.23 -1.40 -10.13
N LEU A 84 2.11 -0.73 -9.39
CA LEU A 84 1.78 0.44 -8.61
C LEU A 84 2.16 1.70 -9.39
N LEU A 85 1.19 2.57 -9.60
CA LEU A 85 1.36 3.89 -10.18
C LEU A 85 1.11 4.93 -9.10
N ASN A 86 1.96 5.94 -9.04
CA ASN A 86 1.81 7.04 -8.10
C ASN A 86 2.13 8.37 -8.76
N ALA A 87 1.28 9.39 -8.52
CA ALA A 87 1.47 10.75 -8.99
C ALA A 87 1.36 11.70 -7.80
N LYS A 88 2.43 12.46 -7.53
CA LYS A 88 2.46 13.50 -6.51
C LYS A 88 2.47 14.86 -7.17
N LEU A 89 1.43 15.66 -6.90
CA LEU A 89 1.25 17.02 -7.39
C LEU A 89 1.39 18.02 -6.23
N PHE A 90 2.21 19.03 -6.43
CA PHE A 90 2.30 20.19 -5.55
C PHE A 90 1.47 21.33 -6.16
N LEU A 91 0.18 21.39 -5.81
CA LEU A 91 -0.76 22.37 -6.37
C LEU A 91 -0.42 23.78 -5.91
N LEU A 92 -0.11 23.91 -4.62
CA LEU A 92 0.28 25.16 -3.97
C LEU A 92 1.45 24.88 -3.03
N PRO A 93 2.21 25.89 -2.59
CA PRO A 93 3.31 25.70 -1.64
C PRO A 93 2.91 24.97 -0.34
N LYS A 94 1.62 25.02 0.00
CA LYS A 94 1.06 24.44 1.23
C LYS A 94 0.07 23.31 0.98
N LEU A 95 -0.12 22.87 -0.28
CA LEU A 95 -1.09 21.84 -0.67
C LEU A 95 -0.45 20.87 -1.65
N SER A 96 -0.38 19.61 -1.26
CA SER A 96 0.03 18.51 -2.14
C SER A 96 -1.07 17.45 -2.25
N LEU A 97 -1.18 16.87 -3.45
CA LEU A 97 -2.02 15.72 -3.73
C LEU A 97 -1.15 14.53 -4.07
N ASN A 98 -1.50 13.38 -3.54
CA ASN A 98 -0.89 12.11 -3.88
C ASN A 98 -1.98 11.16 -4.37
N LEU A 99 -1.90 10.78 -5.64
CA LEU A 99 -2.77 9.83 -6.33
C LEU A 99 -2.01 8.52 -6.44
N SER A 100 -2.62 7.42 -6.06
CA SER A 100 -2.00 6.10 -6.17
C SER A 100 -3.01 5.09 -6.71
N SER A 101 -2.58 4.26 -7.65
CA SER A 101 -3.34 3.16 -8.23
C SER A 101 -2.49 1.90 -8.19
N ASP A 102 -2.99 0.85 -7.59
CA ASP A 102 -2.30 -0.43 -7.46
C ASP A 102 -3.14 -1.52 -8.11
N PHE A 103 -2.66 -2.03 -9.25
CA PHE A 103 -3.26 -3.13 -9.98
C PHE A 103 -2.45 -4.38 -9.67
N TYR A 104 -3.08 -5.43 -9.13
CA TYR A 104 -2.36 -6.64 -8.79
C TYR A 104 -3.21 -7.89 -8.95
N GLN A 105 -2.52 -9.00 -9.16
CA GLN A 105 -3.09 -10.31 -9.33
C GLN A 105 -2.41 -11.30 -8.38
N ILE A 106 -3.20 -12.14 -7.75
CA ILE A 106 -2.80 -13.32 -7.00
C ILE A 106 -3.05 -14.53 -7.91
N PHE A 107 -2.01 -15.30 -8.23
CA PHE A 107 -2.10 -16.40 -9.21
C PHE A 107 -2.66 -17.69 -8.65
N TRP A 108 -2.50 -17.90 -7.35
CA TRP A 108 -2.85 -19.14 -6.68
C TRP A 108 -3.69 -18.87 -5.44
N LEU A 109 -4.12 -19.93 -4.77
CA LEU A 109 -4.91 -19.88 -3.55
C LEU A 109 -4.21 -19.05 -2.47
N LYS A 110 -5.00 -18.34 -1.69
CA LYS A 110 -4.54 -17.58 -0.53
C LYS A 110 -5.42 -17.92 0.67
N TYR A 111 -4.97 -17.63 1.87
CA TYR A 111 -5.81 -17.75 3.06
C TYR A 111 -7.14 -17.03 2.86
N ARG A 112 -8.26 -17.75 3.00
CA ARG A 112 -9.64 -17.32 2.74
C ARG A 112 -9.98 -16.98 1.27
N LEU A 113 -9.16 -17.44 0.31
CA LEU A 113 -9.42 -17.24 -1.12
C LEU A 113 -9.04 -18.49 -1.90
N ASP A 114 -10.04 -19.24 -2.37
CA ASP A 114 -9.88 -20.52 -3.06
C ASP A 114 -9.78 -20.37 -4.59
N LYS A 115 -9.53 -19.18 -5.10
CA LYS A 115 -9.34 -18.90 -6.53
C LYS A 115 -8.33 -17.77 -6.75
N PRO A 116 -7.64 -17.76 -7.91
CA PRO A 116 -6.88 -16.61 -8.36
C PRO A 116 -7.75 -15.35 -8.40
N SER A 117 -7.19 -14.22 -8.01
CA SER A 117 -7.96 -12.98 -7.86
C SER A 117 -7.19 -11.79 -8.43
N ARG A 118 -7.92 -10.83 -9.02
CA ARG A 118 -7.38 -9.57 -9.54
C ARG A 118 -7.95 -8.42 -8.76
N TYR A 119 -7.13 -7.41 -8.53
CA TYR A 119 -7.45 -6.27 -7.68
C TYR A 119 -7.07 -4.97 -8.36
N ALA A 120 -7.83 -3.92 -8.06
CA ALA A 120 -7.53 -2.56 -8.44
C ALA A 120 -7.85 -1.65 -7.25
N ASP A 121 -6.82 -1.16 -6.58
CA ASP A 121 -6.93 -0.26 -5.44
C ASP A 121 -6.61 1.16 -5.88
N PHE A 122 -7.40 2.13 -5.45
CA PHE A 122 -7.17 3.54 -5.71
C PHE A 122 -7.08 4.30 -4.40
N SER A 123 -6.16 5.25 -4.31
CA SER A 123 -6.09 6.17 -3.18
C SER A 123 -5.78 7.59 -3.61
N LEU A 124 -6.46 8.52 -2.97
CA LEU A 124 -6.21 9.95 -3.04
C LEU A 124 -5.85 10.43 -1.64
N LYS A 125 -4.73 11.14 -1.50
CA LYS A 125 -4.33 11.78 -0.27
C LYS A 125 -4.02 13.25 -0.55
N ALA A 126 -4.74 14.16 0.09
CA ALA A 126 -4.45 15.58 0.09
C ALA A 126 -3.80 15.97 1.42
N GLU A 127 -2.67 16.64 1.35
CA GLU A 127 -1.93 17.16 2.50
C GLU A 127 -1.92 18.69 2.42
N TRP A 128 -2.47 19.33 3.43
CA TRP A 128 -2.58 20.78 3.54
C TRP A 128 -1.87 21.25 4.80
N SER A 129 -0.90 22.14 4.65
CA SER A 129 -0.09 22.68 5.75
C SER A 129 -0.09 24.20 5.70
N PRO A 130 -1.18 24.86 6.13
CA PRO A 130 -1.33 26.32 6.02
C PRO A 130 -0.34 27.09 6.89
N ALA A 131 0.08 26.50 8.01
CA ALA A 131 1.03 27.07 8.95
C ALA A 131 2.02 25.99 9.42
N ARG A 132 3.16 26.41 9.99
CA ARG A 132 4.15 25.49 10.56
C ARG A 132 3.57 24.61 11.68
N ALA A 133 2.62 25.16 12.42
CA ALA A 133 1.99 24.49 13.55
C ALA A 133 0.76 23.65 13.18
N LEU A 134 0.26 23.70 11.94
CA LEU A 134 -0.99 23.07 11.56
C LEU A 134 -0.84 22.29 10.26
N SER A 135 -1.23 21.02 10.26
CA SER A 135 -1.38 20.24 9.03
C SER A 135 -2.68 19.44 9.04
N GLY A 136 -3.34 19.41 7.88
CA GLY A 136 -4.52 18.62 7.61
C GLY A 136 -4.22 17.57 6.57
N ILE A 137 -4.76 16.36 6.75
CA ILE A 137 -4.66 15.26 5.80
C ILE A 137 -6.08 14.79 5.51
N PHE A 138 -6.46 14.83 4.26
CA PHE A 138 -7.66 14.17 3.75
C PHE A 138 -7.21 12.94 2.97
N GLN A 139 -7.85 11.79 3.20
CA GLN A 139 -7.55 10.55 2.51
C GLN A 139 -8.83 9.86 2.07
N TYR A 140 -8.87 9.48 0.81
CA TYR A 140 -9.89 8.59 0.25
C TYR A 140 -9.20 7.34 -0.26
N LYS A 141 -9.75 6.15 0.04
CA LYS A 141 -9.29 4.87 -0.52
C LYS A 141 -10.51 4.11 -1.03
N TYR A 142 -10.36 3.56 -2.22
CA TYR A 142 -11.25 2.56 -2.81
C TYR A 142 -10.45 1.27 -2.99
N TYR A 143 -10.96 0.16 -2.49
CA TYR A 143 -10.29 -1.14 -2.59
C TYR A 143 -11.31 -2.27 -2.54
N HIS A 144 -10.93 -3.40 -3.11
CA HIS A 144 -11.73 -4.59 -3.12
C HIS A 144 -11.29 -5.57 -2.03
N LEU A 145 -12.23 -6.03 -1.23
CA LEU A 145 -12.04 -7.14 -0.31
C LEU A 145 -12.70 -8.38 -0.91
N TYR A 146 -11.89 -9.39 -1.19
CA TYR A 146 -12.40 -10.68 -1.63
C TYR A 146 -12.40 -11.65 -0.47
N GLN A 147 -13.52 -12.33 -0.27
CA GLN A 147 -13.67 -13.34 0.75
C GLN A 147 -14.42 -14.55 0.18
N ASN A 148 -14.04 -15.75 0.60
CA ASN A 148 -14.86 -16.92 0.38
C ASN A 148 -16.13 -16.79 1.20
N PHE A 149 -17.27 -16.93 0.54
CA PHE A 149 -18.54 -17.13 1.20
C PHE A 149 -18.92 -18.61 1.09
N SER A 150 -18.82 -19.33 2.20
CA SER A 150 -19.20 -20.73 2.26
C SER A 150 -20.69 -20.80 2.59
N ASN A 151 -21.50 -21.15 1.60
CA ASN A 151 -22.82 -21.70 1.84
C ASN A 151 -22.71 -23.23 1.82
N GLN A 152 -23.68 -23.91 2.43
CA GLN A 152 -23.76 -25.37 2.58
C GLN A 152 -23.52 -26.18 1.29
N TYR A 153 -23.61 -25.53 0.12
CA TYR A 153 -23.50 -26.17 -1.20
C TYR A 153 -22.46 -25.55 -2.16
N TYR A 154 -21.96 -24.32 -1.95
CA TYR A 154 -21.04 -23.66 -2.87
C TYR A 154 -20.08 -22.70 -2.16
N ASN A 155 -18.80 -22.79 -2.52
CA ASN A 155 -17.80 -21.78 -2.16
C ASN A 155 -17.76 -20.71 -3.26
N ASN A 156 -18.42 -19.58 -3.04
CA ASN A 156 -18.36 -18.43 -3.93
C ASN A 156 -17.42 -17.37 -3.39
N ILE A 157 -16.62 -16.79 -4.27
CA ILE A 157 -15.86 -15.58 -3.92
C ILE A 157 -16.82 -14.39 -4.00
N VAL A 158 -16.90 -13.68 -2.91
CA VAL A 158 -17.64 -12.42 -2.80
C VAL A 158 -16.67 -11.27 -2.94
N ASP A 159 -16.93 -10.39 -3.91
CA ASP A 159 -16.27 -9.11 -4.04
C ASP A 159 -17.00 -8.07 -3.19
N LEU A 160 -16.27 -7.45 -2.27
CA LEU A 160 -16.78 -6.44 -1.36
C LEU A 160 -16.09 -5.10 -1.65
N PRO A 161 -16.62 -4.29 -2.58
CA PRO A 161 -16.10 -2.96 -2.82
C PRO A 161 -16.20 -2.13 -1.54
N SER A 162 -15.08 -1.55 -1.16
CA SER A 162 -14.92 -0.86 0.11
C SER A 162 -14.39 0.54 -0.12
N HIS A 163 -15.00 1.51 0.56
CA HIS A 163 -14.60 2.91 0.53
C HIS A 163 -14.15 3.31 1.92
N LYS A 164 -13.00 3.97 2.01
CA LYS A 164 -12.52 4.54 3.26
C LYS A 164 -12.26 6.02 3.08
N LEU A 165 -12.92 6.85 3.89
CA LEU A 165 -12.68 8.28 3.99
C LEU A 165 -11.98 8.56 5.33
N GLY A 166 -10.92 9.36 5.30
CA GLY A 166 -10.20 9.75 6.50
C GLY A 166 -9.88 11.24 6.50
N VAL A 167 -10.08 11.89 7.63
CA VAL A 167 -9.63 13.25 7.89
C VAL A 167 -8.78 13.24 9.13
N THR A 168 -7.60 13.84 9.06
CA THR A 168 -6.68 13.94 10.20
C THR A 168 -6.17 15.35 10.30
N LEU A 169 -6.25 15.93 11.49
CA LEU A 169 -5.63 17.21 11.84
C LEU A 169 -4.46 16.95 12.78
N LYS A 170 -3.36 17.65 12.54
CA LYS A 170 -2.18 17.64 13.40
C LYS A 170 -1.85 19.07 13.78
N VAL A 171 -1.71 19.31 15.07
CA VAL A 171 -1.28 20.60 15.65
C VAL A 171 0.08 20.36 16.32
N PHE A 172 1.07 21.15 15.93
CA PHE A 172 2.42 21.13 16.47
C PHE A 172 2.68 22.42 17.22
N GLY A 173 3.64 22.40 18.16
CA GLY A 173 4.12 23.63 18.77
C GLY A 173 3.26 24.17 19.93
N LEU A 174 2.47 23.34 20.57
CA LEU A 174 1.89 23.63 21.88
C LEU A 174 2.95 23.46 22.99
N GLY A 175 4.06 24.19 22.89
CA GLY A 175 5.25 23.95 23.71
C GLY A 175 5.94 22.64 23.33
N TYR A 176 5.98 21.69 24.26
CA TYR A 176 6.56 20.35 24.06
C TYR A 176 5.55 19.30 23.56
N PHE A 177 4.35 19.71 23.16
CA PHE A 177 3.28 18.79 22.81
C PHE A 177 2.92 18.88 21.32
N SER A 178 2.52 17.76 20.77
CA SER A 178 1.81 17.69 19.49
C SER A 178 0.50 16.91 19.65
N LEU A 179 -0.56 17.42 19.04
CA LEU A 179 -1.88 16.80 19.03
C LEU A 179 -2.20 16.32 17.61
N LYS A 180 -2.61 15.06 17.50
CA LYS A 180 -3.13 14.50 16.26
C LYS A 180 -4.52 13.94 16.55
N THR A 181 -5.52 14.43 15.84
CA THR A 181 -6.90 13.92 15.89
C THR A 181 -7.38 13.56 14.50
N GLY A 182 -8.21 12.55 14.40
CA GLY A 182 -8.74 12.14 13.10
C GLY A 182 -9.98 11.27 13.19
N VAL A 183 -10.71 11.26 12.09
CA VAL A 183 -11.91 10.45 11.88
C VAL A 183 -11.72 9.64 10.61
N ASN A 184 -12.04 8.35 10.69
CA ASN A 184 -12.09 7.46 9.54
C ASN A 184 -13.49 6.87 9.41
N PHE A 185 -14.08 6.99 8.23
CA PHE A 185 -15.33 6.34 7.85
C PHE A 185 -15.02 5.20 6.89
N ILE A 186 -15.63 4.05 7.11
CA ILE A 186 -15.50 2.87 6.25
C ILE A 186 -16.90 2.46 5.79
N PHE A 187 -17.06 2.28 4.49
CA PHE A 187 -18.29 1.80 3.87
C PHE A 187 -17.97 0.56 3.05
N VAL A 188 -18.69 -0.51 3.32
CA VAL A 188 -18.56 -1.79 2.61
C VAL A 188 -19.93 -2.19 2.08
N LYS A 189 -20.00 -2.53 0.79
CA LYS A 189 -21.22 -3.06 0.17
C LYS A 189 -21.17 -4.59 0.18
N HIS A 190 -22.11 -5.22 0.87
CA HIS A 190 -22.24 -6.67 0.87
C HIS A 190 -23.08 -7.15 -0.34
N GLN A 191 -22.86 -8.38 -0.81
CA GLN A 191 -23.58 -8.97 -1.95
C GLN A 191 -25.10 -8.95 -1.79
N ASN A 192 -25.61 -9.13 -0.59
CA ASN A 192 -27.06 -9.11 -0.30
C ASN A 192 -27.66 -7.69 -0.29
N GLY A 193 -26.97 -6.71 -0.86
CA GLY A 193 -27.41 -5.31 -0.87
C GLY A 193 -27.29 -4.60 0.49
N LYS A 194 -26.94 -5.31 1.56
CA LYS A 194 -26.70 -4.70 2.87
C LYS A 194 -25.44 -3.85 2.80
N LYS A 195 -25.55 -2.59 3.21
CA LYS A 195 -24.43 -1.68 3.38
C LYS A 195 -23.99 -1.76 4.85
N MET A 196 -22.69 -1.95 5.05
CA MET A 196 -22.07 -1.88 6.37
C MET A 196 -21.27 -0.59 6.44
N SER A 197 -21.39 0.17 7.51
CA SER A 197 -20.61 1.38 7.75
C SER A 197 -20.02 1.34 9.14
N GLY A 198 -18.81 1.89 9.27
CA GLY A 198 -18.11 2.02 10.53
C GLY A 198 -17.41 3.37 10.61
N MET A 199 -17.30 3.89 11.83
CA MET A 199 -16.58 5.11 12.13
C MET A 199 -15.54 4.84 13.22
N LEU A 200 -14.33 5.35 13.02
CA LEU A 200 -13.27 5.34 14.01
C LEU A 200 -12.83 6.77 14.28
N LEU A 201 -13.00 7.21 15.52
CA LEU A 201 -12.44 8.46 16.04
C LEU A 201 -11.18 8.13 16.84
N TYR A 202 -10.12 8.89 16.66
CA TYR A 202 -8.90 8.74 17.44
C TYR A 202 -8.24 10.09 17.72
N THR A 203 -7.61 10.16 18.89
CA THR A 203 -6.79 11.31 19.30
C THR A 203 -5.49 10.78 19.89
N GLN A 204 -4.38 11.35 19.49
CA GLN A 204 -3.04 11.03 19.95
C GLN A 204 -2.36 12.30 20.44
N LEU A 205 -1.93 12.30 21.68
CA LEU A 205 -1.07 13.33 22.26
C LEU A 205 0.35 12.77 22.32
N SER A 206 1.33 13.51 21.82
CA SER A 206 2.75 13.14 21.88
C SER A 206 3.53 14.28 22.54
N THR A 207 4.47 13.93 23.41
CA THR A 207 5.36 14.87 24.09
C THR A 207 6.78 14.66 23.62
N PHE A 208 7.57 15.73 23.51
CA PHE A 208 8.99 15.68 23.24
C PHE A 208 9.72 16.01 24.55
N MET A 209 10.37 15.03 25.16
CA MET A 209 11.26 15.27 26.28
C MET A 209 12.69 15.35 25.77
N TRP A 210 13.35 16.46 26.05
CA TRP A 210 14.79 16.58 25.83
C TRP A 210 15.48 16.02 27.08
N TYR A 211 16.22 14.95 26.92
CA TYR A 211 17.21 14.56 27.93
C TYR A 211 18.45 15.43 27.70
N PHE A 212 18.73 16.28 28.68
CA PHE A 212 20.01 16.98 28.78
C PHE A 212 21.06 16.04 29.39
#